data_2778452d6a088d2e4863bca665d244ba
#
_entry.id   2778452d6a088d2e4863bca665d244ba
#
_cell.length_a   1.000
_cell.length_b   1.000
_cell.length_c   1.000
_cell.angle_alpha   90.00
_cell.angle_beta   90.00
_cell.angle_gamma   90.00
#
_symmetry.space_group_name_H-M   'P 1'
#
loop_
_entity.id
_entity.type
_entity.pdbx_description
1 polymer ?
#
loop_
_entity_poly.entity_id
_entity_poly.type
_entity_poly.pdbx_seq_one_letter_code
_entity_poly.pdbx_strand_id
1 'polypeptide(L)'
;MKRLLALAIFAVAFLSGSCYDDYVKDHDHTSIYIAYQYDLRTFVVGEGMNFDVGAVLGGVIDNRRDRRVRFSLAPELLTDDLSVFEDDPDVESYTAFSKMSDPSSAGMSQAYVASAITASGIAELTPLPEACYSLSDPETMTIRAGRYSGTITVQADSLAFLADPHASVMPYYALAFRLEEADADVVLRKKCFSIVAVRYENMMFGNWWYGGVTTVKDDATGETLERRVYPTTMTTANSVNRVCELTTAAPLSVTTSRMGDYEGSLRLDFDGGEI
;
A
#
# COMPACT_ATOMS: atom_id res chain seq x y z
N MET A 1 62.14 9.03 13.75
CA MET A 1 61.00 9.60 13.01
C MET A 1 59.93 8.58 12.62
N LYS A 2 60.23 7.44 11.98
CA LYS A 2 59.21 6.44 11.56
C LYS A 2 58.39 5.84 12.70
N ARG A 3 59.00 5.63 13.92
CA ARG A 3 58.25 5.08 15.09
C ARG A 3 57.31 6.10 15.75
N LEU A 4 57.65 7.39 15.71
CA LEU A 4 56.79 8.46 16.22
C LEU A 4 55.58 8.71 15.28
N LEU A 5 55.77 8.56 13.96
CA LEU A 5 54.70 8.69 12.97
C LEU A 5 53.69 7.53 13.10
N ALA A 6 54.16 6.29 13.35
CA ALA A 6 53.31 5.13 13.57
C ALA A 6 52.46 5.27 14.85
N LEU A 7 53.00 5.83 15.91
CA LEU A 7 52.28 6.09 17.16
C LEU A 7 51.24 7.19 17.00
N ALA A 8 51.54 8.22 16.21
CA ALA A 8 50.57 9.31 15.91
C ALA A 8 49.41 8.80 15.06
N ILE A 9 49.65 7.94 14.07
CA ILE A 9 48.58 7.33 13.24
C ILE A 9 47.69 6.39 14.06
N PHE A 10 48.31 5.63 15.01
CA PHE A 10 47.54 4.75 15.90
C PHE A 10 46.67 5.53 16.90
N ALA A 11 47.17 6.66 17.42
CA ALA A 11 46.41 7.55 18.31
C ALA A 11 45.23 8.24 17.59
N VAL A 12 45.37 8.65 16.32
CA VAL A 12 44.31 9.24 15.52
C VAL A 12 43.26 8.21 15.17
N ALA A 13 43.60 6.94 14.92
CA ALA A 13 42.64 5.86 14.66
C ALA A 13 41.82 5.50 15.90
N PHE A 14 42.34 5.67 17.11
CA PHE A 14 41.57 5.47 18.35
C PHE A 14 40.64 6.63 18.69
N LEU A 15 40.94 7.84 18.22
CA LEU A 15 40.09 9.01 18.45
C LEU A 15 38.88 9.11 17.47
N SER A 16 38.97 8.42 16.32
CA SER A 16 37.88 8.42 15.34
C SER A 16 36.82 7.34 15.59
N GLY A 17 37.06 6.38 16.50
CA GLY A 17 36.07 5.34 16.86
C GLY A 17 35.04 5.72 17.93
N SER A 18 35.25 6.84 18.62
CA SER A 18 34.49 7.18 19.84
C SER A 18 33.25 8.06 19.65
N CYS A 19 33.02 8.62 18.46
CA CYS A 19 31.97 9.62 18.30
C CYS A 19 30.64 9.09 17.76
N TYR A 20 30.54 7.80 17.38
CA TYR A 20 29.29 7.27 16.79
C TYR A 20 28.39 6.60 17.81
N ASP A 21 28.96 5.94 18.83
CA ASP A 21 28.17 5.24 19.85
C ASP A 21 27.49 6.18 20.86
N ASP A 22 27.97 7.43 21.01
CA ASP A 22 27.35 8.41 21.91
C ASP A 22 26.19 9.19 21.29
N TYR A 23 25.97 9.08 19.98
CA TYR A 23 24.95 9.88 19.27
C TYR A 23 23.64 9.15 19.03
N VAL A 24 23.65 7.81 19.07
CA VAL A 24 22.46 6.98 18.89
C VAL A 24 22.13 6.31 20.21
N LYS A 25 21.24 6.89 20.99
CA LYS A 25 20.72 6.34 22.25
C LYS A 25 19.29 5.88 22.07
N ASP A 26 18.89 4.87 22.85
CA ASP A 26 17.47 4.59 23.05
C ASP A 26 16.78 5.86 23.56
N HIS A 27 15.57 6.08 23.12
CA HIS A 27 14.72 7.12 23.68
C HIS A 27 14.34 6.74 25.12
N ASP A 28 14.00 7.73 25.96
CA ASP A 28 13.65 7.49 27.36
C ASP A 28 12.43 6.54 27.52
N HIS A 29 11.63 6.39 26.48
CA HIS A 29 10.49 5.49 26.46
C HIS A 29 10.26 4.87 25.07
N THR A 30 9.71 3.67 25.08
CA THR A 30 9.28 2.95 23.88
C THR A 30 7.88 3.39 23.49
N SER A 31 7.64 3.50 22.19
CA SER A 31 6.34 3.88 21.66
C SER A 31 5.85 2.92 20.58
N ILE A 32 4.54 2.69 20.54
CA ILE A 32 3.86 1.95 19.46
C ILE A 32 2.93 2.89 18.74
N TYR A 33 2.87 2.76 17.41
CA TYR A 33 2.00 3.56 16.56
C TYR A 33 1.73 2.85 15.23
N ILE A 34 0.75 3.32 14.47
CA ILE A 34 0.55 2.97 13.07
C ILE A 34 1.19 4.06 12.22
N ALA A 35 1.94 3.66 11.19
CA ALA A 35 2.69 4.61 10.37
C ALA A 35 1.79 5.55 9.57
N TYR A 36 0.69 5.01 9.03
CA TYR A 36 -0.26 5.74 8.20
C TYR A 36 -1.65 5.71 8.80
N GLN A 37 -2.21 6.87 9.13
CA GLN A 37 -3.55 7.02 9.67
C GLN A 37 -4.62 6.86 8.59
N TYR A 38 -4.27 7.16 7.35
CA TYR A 38 -5.14 7.01 6.19
C TYR A 38 -4.35 6.32 5.08
N ASP A 39 -4.91 5.25 4.54
CA ASP A 39 -4.26 4.43 3.51
C ASP A 39 -5.27 3.93 2.49
N LEU A 40 -4.78 3.53 1.32
CA LEU A 40 -5.54 2.86 0.28
C LEU A 40 -4.85 1.56 -0.08
N ARG A 41 -5.56 0.45 0.07
CA ARG A 41 -5.06 -0.88 -0.27
C ARG A 41 -5.88 -1.50 -1.37
N THR A 42 -5.19 -2.29 -2.15
CA THR A 42 -5.76 -2.94 -3.33
C THR A 42 -5.74 -4.45 -3.15
N PHE A 43 -6.90 -5.08 -3.27
CA PHE A 43 -6.99 -6.52 -3.48
C PHE A 43 -6.68 -6.83 -4.94
N VAL A 44 -5.53 -7.43 -5.20
CA VAL A 44 -5.11 -7.77 -6.55
C VAL A 44 -5.71 -9.12 -6.95
N VAL A 45 -6.66 -9.08 -7.88
CA VAL A 45 -7.30 -10.28 -8.41
C VAL A 45 -6.29 -11.07 -9.24
N GLY A 46 -6.07 -12.32 -8.85
CA GLY A 46 -5.04 -13.19 -9.42
C GLY A 46 -3.76 -13.29 -8.57
N GLU A 47 -3.57 -12.42 -7.57
CA GLU A 47 -2.39 -12.42 -6.68
C GLU A 47 -2.76 -12.61 -5.19
N GLY A 48 -3.82 -13.39 -4.92
CA GLY A 48 -4.19 -13.79 -3.56
C GLY A 48 -5.07 -12.80 -2.80
N MET A 49 -5.36 -11.62 -3.33
CA MET A 49 -6.30 -10.63 -2.78
C MET A 49 -6.11 -10.36 -1.29
N ASN A 50 -4.92 -9.97 -0.88
CA ASN A 50 -4.60 -9.64 0.50
C ASN A 50 -3.69 -8.43 0.61
N PHE A 51 -3.61 -7.88 1.83
CA PHE A 51 -2.64 -6.85 2.19
C PHE A 51 -2.36 -6.90 3.69
N ASP A 52 -1.24 -6.31 4.10
CA ASP A 52 -0.86 -6.24 5.50
C ASP A 52 -1.16 -4.88 6.11
N VAL A 53 -1.61 -4.89 7.37
CA VAL A 53 -1.73 -3.72 8.25
C VAL A 53 -0.90 -3.98 9.49
N GLY A 54 -0.20 -2.96 10.00
CA GLY A 54 0.70 -3.19 11.10
C GLY A 54 1.04 -2.00 11.97
N ALA A 55 1.52 -2.35 13.16
CA ALA A 55 2.06 -1.41 14.13
C ALA A 55 3.58 -1.35 14.05
N VAL A 56 4.13 -0.20 14.43
CA VAL A 56 5.56 0.12 14.40
C VAL A 56 6.02 0.45 15.82
N LEU A 57 7.21 -0.05 16.15
CA LEU A 57 7.93 0.22 17.40
C LEU A 57 8.91 1.37 17.18
N GLY A 58 8.83 2.39 18.00
CA GLY A 58 9.80 3.47 18.11
C GLY A 58 10.46 3.54 19.48
N GLY A 59 11.53 4.32 19.59
CA GLY A 59 12.21 4.61 20.85
C GLY A 59 13.26 3.59 21.29
N VAL A 60 13.54 2.55 20.50
CA VAL A 60 14.59 1.56 20.79
C VAL A 60 15.50 1.35 19.59
N ILE A 61 16.78 1.17 19.84
CA ILE A 61 17.79 0.80 18.85
C ILE A 61 17.79 -0.72 18.63
N ASP A 62 17.56 -1.49 19.70
CA ASP A 62 17.60 -2.95 19.66
C ASP A 62 16.36 -3.56 20.37
N ASN A 63 15.43 -4.07 19.58
CA ASN A 63 14.25 -4.76 20.11
C ASN A 63 14.61 -6.20 20.50
N ARG A 64 14.86 -6.44 21.78
CA ARG A 64 15.33 -7.73 22.30
C ARG A 64 14.23 -8.72 22.69
N ARG A 65 12.96 -8.36 22.55
CA ARG A 65 11.83 -9.22 22.93
C ARG A 65 10.69 -9.11 21.95
N ASP A 66 9.85 -10.13 21.90
CA ASP A 66 8.55 -10.06 21.25
C ASP A 66 7.67 -9.05 21.98
N ARG A 67 6.88 -8.27 21.24
CA ARG A 67 5.93 -7.30 21.77
C ARG A 67 4.56 -7.55 21.18
N ARG A 68 3.54 -7.62 22.01
CA ARG A 68 2.15 -7.73 21.59
C ARG A 68 1.55 -6.34 21.51
N VAL A 69 0.75 -6.13 20.48
CA VAL A 69 -0.03 -4.90 20.26
C VAL A 69 -1.46 -5.33 20.02
N ARG A 70 -2.33 -5.05 20.98
CA ARG A 70 -3.77 -5.32 20.84
C ARG A 70 -4.40 -4.22 20.01
N PHE A 71 -5.33 -4.63 19.17
CA PHE A 71 -6.12 -3.71 18.35
C PHE A 71 -7.58 -4.15 18.31
N SER A 72 -8.45 -3.24 17.91
CA SER A 72 -9.85 -3.50 17.56
C SER A 72 -10.17 -2.95 16.18
N LEU A 73 -11.24 -3.44 15.56
CA LEU A 73 -11.88 -2.77 14.45
C LEU A 73 -12.76 -1.64 15.00
N ALA A 74 -12.64 -0.45 14.43
CA ALA A 74 -13.27 0.78 14.88
C ALA A 74 -14.07 1.45 13.75
N PRO A 75 -15.18 0.82 13.28
CA PRO A 75 -15.96 1.34 12.15
C PRO A 75 -16.54 2.75 12.41
N GLU A 76 -16.67 3.18 13.65
CA GLU A 76 -17.05 4.53 14.03
C GLU A 76 -16.07 5.59 13.53
N LEU A 77 -14.82 5.24 13.24
CA LEU A 77 -13.84 6.16 12.65
C LEU A 77 -14.12 6.49 11.17
N LEU A 78 -15.10 5.84 10.55
CA LEU A 78 -15.49 6.09 9.15
C LEU A 78 -16.56 7.19 9.03
N THR A 79 -17.06 7.71 10.14
CA THR A 79 -18.06 8.77 10.14
C THR A 79 -17.45 10.16 9.96
N ASP A 80 -18.22 11.05 9.38
CA ASP A 80 -17.93 12.49 9.35
C ASP A 80 -18.44 13.22 10.61
N ASP A 81 -19.25 12.56 11.42
CA ASP A 81 -19.73 13.10 12.69
C ASP A 81 -18.65 12.93 13.78
N LEU A 82 -17.87 13.97 13.98
CA LEU A 82 -16.80 13.99 14.97
C LEU A 82 -17.29 14.10 16.41
N SER A 83 -18.59 14.29 16.64
CA SER A 83 -19.15 14.35 18.00
C SER A 83 -19.00 13.03 18.77
N VAL A 84 -18.90 11.91 18.06
CA VAL A 84 -18.63 10.59 18.65
C VAL A 84 -17.25 10.49 19.30
N PHE A 85 -16.37 11.45 19.08
CA PHE A 85 -14.98 11.48 19.58
C PHE A 85 -14.71 12.62 20.58
N GLU A 86 -15.71 13.45 20.92
CA GLU A 86 -15.50 14.59 21.82
C GLU A 86 -14.92 14.18 23.18
N ASP A 87 -15.28 12.99 23.66
CA ASP A 87 -14.80 12.43 24.92
C ASP A 87 -13.69 11.37 24.75
N ASP A 88 -13.20 11.13 23.52
CA ASP A 88 -12.19 10.13 23.24
C ASP A 88 -10.77 10.71 23.22
N PRO A 89 -10.01 10.54 24.32
CA PRO A 89 -8.66 11.09 24.42
C PRO A 89 -7.67 10.41 23.47
N ASP A 90 -8.02 9.27 22.86
CA ASP A 90 -7.11 8.49 22.04
C ASP A 90 -7.13 8.91 20.57
N VAL A 91 -8.14 9.67 20.15
CA VAL A 91 -8.29 10.15 18.75
C VAL A 91 -8.12 11.67 18.64
N GLU A 92 -7.08 12.20 19.24
CA GLU A 92 -6.78 13.65 19.35
C GLU A 92 -6.52 14.35 17.99
N SER A 93 -6.28 13.59 16.91
CA SER A 93 -5.92 14.13 15.59
C SER A 93 -6.73 13.54 14.44
N TYR A 94 -7.91 13.04 14.73
CA TYR A 94 -8.80 12.50 13.71
C TYR A 94 -9.26 13.62 12.76
N THR A 95 -9.23 13.34 11.48
CA THR A 95 -9.77 14.21 10.41
C THR A 95 -10.83 13.42 9.65
N ALA A 96 -12.05 13.95 9.60
CA ALA A 96 -13.12 13.32 8.84
C ALA A 96 -12.77 13.15 7.36
N PHE A 97 -13.25 12.09 6.74
CA PHE A 97 -13.00 11.82 5.32
C PHE A 97 -13.41 12.97 4.41
N SER A 98 -14.52 13.65 4.68
CA SER A 98 -14.99 14.83 3.95
C SER A 98 -13.98 15.97 3.90
N LYS A 99 -13.08 16.05 4.88
CA LYS A 99 -12.03 17.08 4.99
C LYS A 99 -10.70 16.65 4.40
N MET A 100 -10.52 15.37 4.03
CA MET A 100 -9.29 14.88 3.41
C MET A 100 -9.10 15.36 1.97
N SER A 101 -10.11 15.95 1.35
CA SER A 101 -10.00 16.58 0.04
C SER A 101 -9.17 17.88 0.05
N ASP A 102 -8.78 18.39 1.23
CA ASP A 102 -7.86 19.52 1.36
C ASP A 102 -6.41 19.02 1.41
N PRO A 103 -5.65 19.11 0.31
CA PRO A 103 -4.26 18.64 0.27
C PRO A 103 -3.31 19.41 1.19
N SER A 104 -3.74 20.53 1.77
CA SER A 104 -2.89 21.39 2.61
C SER A 104 -2.63 20.85 4.02
N SER A 105 -3.48 19.95 4.50
CA SER A 105 -3.40 19.38 5.87
C SER A 105 -2.86 17.96 5.95
N ALA A 106 -2.55 17.32 4.81
CA ALA A 106 -2.28 15.91 4.75
C ALA A 106 -0.80 15.59 4.45
N GLY A 107 -0.21 14.65 5.18
CA GLY A 107 1.02 13.98 4.76
C GLY A 107 0.81 13.18 3.45
N MET A 108 1.89 12.75 2.78
CA MET A 108 1.83 12.17 1.43
C MET A 108 0.80 11.03 1.27
N SER A 109 0.64 10.14 2.27
CA SER A 109 -0.34 9.04 2.23
C SER A 109 -1.78 9.55 2.28
N GLN A 110 -2.05 10.58 3.07
CA GLN A 110 -3.37 11.19 3.17
C GLN A 110 -3.78 11.87 1.86
N ALA A 111 -2.88 12.59 1.20
CA ALA A 111 -3.13 13.22 -0.10
C ALA A 111 -3.49 12.20 -1.18
N TYR A 112 -2.83 11.06 -1.18
CA TYR A 112 -3.12 9.97 -2.12
C TYR A 112 -4.51 9.36 -1.88
N VAL A 113 -4.86 9.06 -0.63
CA VAL A 113 -6.18 8.53 -0.26
C VAL A 113 -7.27 9.55 -0.58
N ALA A 114 -7.09 10.81 -0.18
CA ALA A 114 -8.04 11.88 -0.48
C ALA A 114 -8.28 12.05 -1.99
N SER A 115 -7.22 11.99 -2.80
CA SER A 115 -7.33 12.06 -4.25
C SER A 115 -8.14 10.88 -4.83
N ALA A 116 -7.93 9.67 -4.32
CA ALA A 116 -8.66 8.49 -4.76
C ALA A 116 -10.14 8.55 -4.38
N ILE A 117 -10.46 9.00 -3.16
CA ILE A 117 -11.84 9.18 -2.69
C ILE A 117 -12.54 10.28 -3.49
N THR A 118 -11.87 11.41 -3.71
CA THR A 118 -12.42 12.50 -4.53
C THR A 118 -12.69 12.04 -5.96
N ALA A 119 -11.77 11.29 -6.55
CA ALA A 119 -11.93 10.74 -7.90
C ALA A 119 -13.08 9.72 -7.98
N SER A 120 -13.37 8.99 -6.89
CA SER A 120 -14.50 8.06 -6.81
C SER A 120 -15.86 8.73 -6.70
N GLY A 121 -15.91 10.01 -6.34
CA GLY A 121 -17.14 10.74 -6.07
C GLY A 121 -17.84 10.33 -4.77
N ILE A 122 -17.18 9.56 -3.92
CA ILE A 122 -17.71 9.10 -2.63
C ILE A 122 -17.35 10.13 -1.56
N ALA A 123 -18.36 10.62 -0.86
CA ALA A 123 -18.17 11.56 0.24
C ALA A 123 -17.76 10.86 1.54
N GLU A 124 -18.17 9.60 1.73
CA GLU A 124 -18.03 8.82 2.94
C GLU A 124 -17.74 7.36 2.60
N LEU A 125 -16.81 6.73 3.31
CA LEU A 125 -16.52 5.31 3.15
C LEU A 125 -17.42 4.46 4.04
N THR A 126 -17.80 3.28 3.53
CA THR A 126 -18.64 2.32 4.24
C THR A 126 -17.76 1.22 4.86
N PRO A 127 -18.06 0.71 6.06
CA PRO A 127 -17.35 -0.43 6.61
C PRO A 127 -17.39 -1.65 5.67
N LEU A 128 -16.23 -2.29 5.45
CA LEU A 128 -16.17 -3.52 4.66
C LEU A 128 -16.98 -4.61 5.36
N PRO A 129 -17.96 -5.27 4.70
CA PRO A 129 -18.77 -6.32 5.31
C PRO A 129 -17.90 -7.49 5.82
N GLU A 130 -18.19 -7.99 7.02
CA GLU A 130 -17.44 -9.08 7.65
C GLU A 130 -17.36 -10.35 6.77
N ALA A 131 -18.38 -10.60 5.96
CA ALA A 131 -18.38 -11.73 5.02
C ALA A 131 -17.35 -11.60 3.89
N CYS A 132 -16.82 -10.39 3.65
CA CYS A 132 -15.92 -10.11 2.54
C CYS A 132 -14.44 -10.29 2.87
N TYR A 133 -14.08 -10.53 4.15
CA TYR A 133 -12.67 -10.65 4.54
C TYR A 133 -12.47 -11.49 5.80
N SER A 134 -11.21 -11.82 6.06
CA SER A 134 -10.73 -12.39 7.32
C SER A 134 -9.41 -11.75 7.72
N LEU A 135 -9.11 -11.78 9.02
CA LEU A 135 -7.84 -11.31 9.57
C LEU A 135 -6.99 -12.53 9.99
N SER A 136 -5.69 -12.50 9.73
CA SER A 136 -4.78 -13.57 10.17
C SER A 136 -4.70 -13.71 11.69
N ASP A 137 -4.91 -12.61 12.41
CA ASP A 137 -5.15 -12.55 13.85
C ASP A 137 -6.19 -11.43 14.07
N PRO A 138 -7.33 -11.69 14.76
CA PRO A 138 -8.39 -10.69 14.90
C PRO A 138 -8.15 -9.67 16.03
N GLU A 139 -7.13 -9.87 16.88
CA GLU A 139 -6.94 -9.07 18.09
C GLU A 139 -5.53 -8.56 18.30
N THR A 140 -4.51 -9.23 17.71
CA THR A 140 -3.13 -8.99 18.10
C THR A 140 -2.17 -8.89 16.92
N MET A 141 -1.40 -7.82 16.86
CA MET A 141 -0.20 -7.69 16.03
C MET A 141 1.02 -8.03 16.88
N THR A 142 1.93 -8.86 16.39
CA THR A 142 3.14 -9.25 17.13
C THR A 142 4.39 -8.68 16.46
N ILE A 143 5.11 -7.82 17.17
CA ILE A 143 6.44 -7.33 16.77
C ILE A 143 7.48 -8.27 17.36
N ARG A 144 8.12 -9.08 16.52
CA ARG A 144 9.12 -10.07 16.95
C ARG A 144 10.41 -9.41 17.41
N ALA A 145 11.13 -10.06 18.30
CA ALA A 145 12.48 -9.66 18.67
C ALA A 145 13.36 -9.46 17.41
N GLY A 146 14.14 -8.38 17.39
CA GLY A 146 14.93 -7.96 16.24
C GLY A 146 14.14 -7.33 15.10
N ARG A 147 12.82 -7.11 15.27
CA ARG A 147 11.96 -6.40 14.31
C ARG A 147 11.40 -5.14 14.94
N TYR A 148 11.04 -4.17 14.09
CA TYR A 148 10.46 -2.88 14.50
C TYR A 148 9.03 -2.69 13.97
N SER A 149 8.49 -3.70 13.32
CA SER A 149 7.09 -3.74 12.90
C SER A 149 6.50 -5.13 13.09
N GLY A 150 5.21 -5.18 13.36
CA GLY A 150 4.40 -6.40 13.38
C GLY A 150 3.13 -6.16 12.61
N THR A 151 2.74 -7.11 11.75
CA THR A 151 1.60 -7.00 10.87
C THR A 151 0.61 -8.12 11.10
N ILE A 152 -0.64 -7.85 10.72
CA ILE A 152 -1.65 -8.84 10.39
C ILE A 152 -1.97 -8.76 8.92
N THR A 153 -2.39 -9.88 8.34
CA THR A 153 -2.86 -9.93 6.95
C THR A 153 -4.38 -9.82 6.93
N VAL A 154 -4.88 -8.91 6.11
CA VAL A 154 -6.28 -8.84 5.71
C VAL A 154 -6.43 -9.64 4.43
N GLN A 155 -7.16 -10.74 4.48
CA GLN A 155 -7.42 -11.62 3.36
C GLN A 155 -8.85 -11.42 2.88
N ALA A 156 -9.05 -11.05 1.61
CA ALA A 156 -10.40 -11.02 1.06
C ALA A 156 -10.99 -12.43 0.92
N ASP A 157 -12.27 -12.59 1.22
CA ASP A 157 -13.07 -13.66 0.60
C ASP A 157 -13.37 -13.20 -0.83
N SER A 158 -12.65 -13.78 -1.79
CA SER A 158 -12.72 -13.34 -3.18
C SER A 158 -14.10 -13.51 -3.79
N LEU A 159 -14.83 -14.56 -3.41
CA LEU A 159 -16.18 -14.81 -3.94
C LEU A 159 -17.17 -13.79 -3.37
N ALA A 160 -17.17 -13.59 -2.06
CA ALA A 160 -18.07 -12.64 -1.41
C ALA A 160 -17.76 -11.22 -1.82
N PHE A 161 -16.48 -10.82 -1.80
CA PHE A 161 -16.07 -9.46 -2.14
C PHE A 161 -16.35 -9.09 -3.59
N LEU A 162 -15.95 -9.95 -4.56
CA LEU A 162 -16.15 -9.66 -5.99
C LEU A 162 -17.61 -9.80 -6.46
N ALA A 163 -18.46 -10.48 -5.67
CA ALA A 163 -19.90 -10.53 -5.92
C ALA A 163 -20.65 -9.31 -5.40
N ASP A 164 -20.02 -8.51 -4.53
CA ASP A 164 -20.62 -7.30 -3.98
C ASP A 164 -20.71 -6.20 -5.06
N PRO A 165 -21.88 -5.57 -5.24
CA PRO A 165 -22.08 -4.57 -6.31
C PRO A 165 -21.26 -3.28 -6.11
N HIS A 166 -20.76 -3.01 -4.90
CA HIS A 166 -19.93 -1.85 -4.59
C HIS A 166 -18.42 -2.14 -4.64
N ALA A 167 -18.03 -3.43 -4.77
CA ALA A 167 -16.64 -3.77 -5.02
C ALA A 167 -16.20 -3.22 -6.38
N SER A 168 -15.20 -2.38 -6.40
CA SER A 168 -14.81 -1.67 -7.62
C SER A 168 -13.33 -1.27 -7.59
N VAL A 169 -12.81 -0.80 -8.71
CA VAL A 169 -11.48 -0.18 -8.84
C VAL A 169 -11.39 1.16 -8.10
N MET A 170 -12.54 1.75 -7.74
CA MET A 170 -12.61 2.92 -6.89
C MET A 170 -13.02 2.52 -5.47
N PRO A 171 -12.43 3.11 -4.43
CA PRO A 171 -12.73 2.74 -3.06
C PRO A 171 -14.16 3.13 -2.68
N TYR A 172 -14.89 2.17 -2.12
CA TYR A 172 -16.20 2.36 -1.50
C TYR A 172 -16.17 1.89 -0.05
N TYR A 173 -15.44 0.82 0.20
CA TYR A 173 -15.28 0.21 1.51
C TYR A 173 -13.99 0.63 2.20
N ALA A 174 -13.99 0.57 3.53
CA ALA A 174 -12.81 0.71 4.36
C ALA A 174 -12.84 -0.21 5.57
N LEU A 175 -11.65 -0.49 6.10
CA LEU A 175 -11.43 -1.06 7.42
C LEU A 175 -10.76 0.01 8.29
N ALA A 176 -11.27 0.22 9.49
CA ALA A 176 -10.66 1.09 10.48
C ALA A 176 -10.11 0.25 11.64
N PHE A 177 -8.84 0.46 11.95
CA PHE A 177 -8.10 -0.22 13.02
C PHE A 177 -7.75 0.77 14.11
N ARG A 178 -7.84 0.36 15.36
CA ARG A 178 -7.46 1.14 16.53
C ARG A 178 -6.58 0.31 17.44
N LEU A 179 -5.45 0.87 17.87
CA LEU A 179 -4.58 0.27 18.85
C LEU A 179 -5.13 0.52 20.26
N GLU A 180 -5.27 -0.54 21.05
CA GLU A 180 -5.82 -0.50 22.41
C GLU A 180 -4.71 -0.49 23.45
N GLU A 181 -3.85 -1.51 23.40
CA GLU A 181 -2.75 -1.75 24.34
C GLU A 181 -1.51 -2.27 23.61
N ALA A 182 -0.34 -2.02 24.17
CA ALA A 182 0.89 -2.56 23.64
C ALA A 182 1.91 -2.85 24.74
N ASP A 183 2.82 -3.81 24.48
CA ASP A 183 4.00 -4.09 25.30
C ASP A 183 5.08 -2.99 25.10
N ALA A 184 4.70 -1.75 25.37
CA ALA A 184 5.52 -0.55 25.25
C ALA A 184 5.11 0.46 26.34
N ASP A 185 5.92 1.51 26.53
CA ASP A 185 5.63 2.52 27.55
C ASP A 185 4.44 3.40 27.15
N VAL A 186 4.24 3.61 25.83
CA VAL A 186 3.15 4.44 25.33
C VAL A 186 2.65 3.96 23.95
N VAL A 187 1.34 4.04 23.74
CA VAL A 187 0.72 4.07 22.42
C VAL A 187 0.54 5.54 22.03
N LEU A 188 1.08 5.94 20.88
CA LEU A 188 1.00 7.34 20.44
C LEU A 188 -0.43 7.70 20.04
N ARG A 189 -1.13 8.51 20.83
CA ARG A 189 -2.53 8.89 20.64
C ARG A 189 -2.84 9.41 19.25
N LYS A 190 -1.99 10.31 18.70
CA LYS A 190 -2.15 10.87 17.35
C LYS A 190 -1.94 9.86 16.22
N LYS A 191 -1.46 8.66 16.53
CA LYS A 191 -1.13 7.60 15.59
C LYS A 191 -1.60 6.22 16.06
N CYS A 192 -2.62 6.17 16.91
CA CYS A 192 -3.17 4.91 17.42
C CYS A 192 -4.19 4.28 16.48
N PHE A 193 -4.54 4.90 15.35
CA PHE A 193 -5.55 4.40 14.42
C PHE A 193 -5.04 4.38 12.97
N SER A 194 -5.73 3.61 12.14
CA SER A 194 -5.58 3.65 10.68
C SER A 194 -6.91 3.33 10.01
N ILE A 195 -7.27 4.15 9.03
CA ILE A 195 -8.40 3.95 8.15
C ILE A 195 -7.86 3.54 6.78
N VAL A 196 -8.19 2.33 6.37
CA VAL A 196 -7.68 1.71 5.15
C VAL A 196 -8.81 1.56 4.17
N ALA A 197 -8.87 2.47 3.20
CA ALA A 197 -9.79 2.36 2.07
C ALA A 197 -9.40 1.16 1.19
N VAL A 198 -10.39 0.45 0.65
CA VAL A 198 -10.18 -0.79 -0.08
C VAL A 198 -10.77 -0.70 -1.48
N ARG A 199 -10.02 -1.19 -2.46
CA ARG A 199 -10.44 -1.38 -3.85
C ARG A 199 -9.89 -2.69 -4.40
N TYR A 200 -10.26 -3.07 -5.63
CA TYR A 200 -9.56 -4.13 -6.33
C TYR A 200 -8.93 -3.65 -7.64
N GLU A 201 -7.95 -4.39 -8.09
CA GLU A 201 -7.37 -4.29 -9.44
C GLU A 201 -7.13 -5.70 -9.99
N ASN A 202 -7.18 -5.85 -11.30
CA ASN A 202 -6.71 -7.07 -11.96
C ASN A 202 -5.17 -7.13 -11.91
N MET A 203 -4.58 -8.31 -11.75
CA MET A 203 -3.13 -8.50 -11.71
C MET A 203 -2.41 -7.96 -12.95
N MET A 204 -3.11 -7.84 -14.07
CA MET A 204 -2.57 -7.27 -15.30
C MET A 204 -2.68 -5.75 -15.38
N PHE A 205 -3.24 -5.08 -14.37
CA PHE A 205 -3.27 -3.63 -14.30
C PHE A 205 -1.85 -3.05 -14.33
N GLY A 206 -1.66 -1.95 -15.08
CA GLY A 206 -0.41 -1.19 -15.11
C GLY A 206 0.24 -1.09 -16.49
N ASN A 207 1.51 -0.71 -16.47
CA ASN A 207 2.29 -0.48 -17.67
C ASN A 207 3.13 -1.70 -18.04
N TRP A 208 2.91 -2.24 -19.23
CA TRP A 208 3.55 -3.45 -19.72
C TRP A 208 4.36 -3.19 -20.97
N TRP A 209 5.54 -3.79 -21.04
CA TRP A 209 6.30 -3.85 -22.27
C TRP A 209 5.67 -4.88 -23.19
N TYR A 210 5.48 -4.52 -24.45
CA TYR A 210 5.01 -5.46 -25.44
C TYR A 210 5.98 -5.57 -26.61
N GLY A 211 6.05 -6.75 -27.17
CA GLY A 211 6.79 -7.06 -28.40
C GLY A 211 6.01 -8.06 -29.25
N GLY A 212 6.42 -8.27 -30.47
CA GLY A 212 5.76 -9.19 -31.38
C GLY A 212 5.62 -8.67 -32.79
N VAL A 213 4.57 -9.03 -33.48
CA VAL A 213 4.31 -8.64 -34.87
C VAL A 213 2.86 -8.17 -35.00
N THR A 214 2.69 -6.98 -35.54
CA THR A 214 1.38 -6.52 -36.00
C THR A 214 1.27 -6.76 -37.50
N THR A 215 0.17 -7.35 -37.93
CA THR A 215 -0.15 -7.55 -39.33
C THR A 215 -1.53 -6.96 -39.62
N VAL A 216 -1.59 -5.99 -40.49
CA VAL A 216 -2.83 -5.40 -40.99
C VAL A 216 -3.18 -6.11 -42.30
N LYS A 217 -4.39 -6.57 -42.43
CA LYS A 217 -4.91 -7.26 -43.60
C LYS A 217 -6.12 -6.52 -44.13
N ASP A 218 -6.31 -6.58 -45.42
CA ASP A 218 -7.52 -6.17 -46.09
C ASP A 218 -8.64 -7.20 -45.78
N ASP A 219 -9.77 -6.75 -45.28
CA ASP A 219 -10.87 -7.61 -44.84
C ASP A 219 -11.57 -8.34 -46.02
N ALA A 220 -11.54 -7.77 -47.21
CA ALA A 220 -12.21 -8.34 -48.38
C ALA A 220 -11.33 -9.36 -49.11
N THR A 221 -10.04 -9.11 -49.17
CA THR A 221 -9.09 -9.93 -49.96
C THR A 221 -8.23 -10.84 -49.10
N GLY A 222 -8.08 -10.53 -47.78
CA GLY A 222 -7.15 -11.19 -46.87
C GLY A 222 -5.68 -10.83 -47.13
N GLU A 223 -5.41 -9.93 -48.08
CA GLU A 223 -4.05 -9.50 -48.40
C GLU A 223 -3.41 -8.73 -47.25
N THR A 224 -2.12 -8.96 -47.00
CA THR A 224 -1.38 -8.24 -45.96
C THR A 224 -1.03 -6.86 -46.51
N LEU A 225 -1.64 -5.82 -45.90
CA LEU A 225 -1.38 -4.40 -46.25
C LEU A 225 -0.14 -3.89 -45.55
N GLU A 226 0.07 -4.30 -44.30
CA GLU A 226 1.18 -3.87 -43.47
C GLU A 226 1.63 -4.95 -42.51
N ARG A 227 2.95 -5.00 -42.27
CA ARG A 227 3.54 -5.86 -41.23
C ARG A 227 4.62 -5.10 -40.48
N ARG A 228 4.44 -4.94 -39.16
CA ARG A 228 5.41 -4.32 -38.25
C ARG A 228 5.91 -5.31 -37.21
N VAL A 229 7.22 -5.31 -36.98
CA VAL A 229 7.87 -6.12 -35.99
C VAL A 229 8.30 -5.24 -34.82
N TYR A 230 7.91 -5.60 -33.62
CA TYR A 230 8.33 -4.95 -32.39
C TYR A 230 9.30 -5.87 -31.64
N PRO A 231 10.41 -5.33 -31.11
CA PRO A 231 11.36 -6.13 -30.34
C PRO A 231 10.69 -6.79 -29.15
N THR A 232 10.98 -8.07 -28.94
CA THR A 232 10.50 -8.85 -27.79
C THR A 232 11.47 -8.77 -26.61
N THR A 233 12.68 -8.23 -26.81
CA THR A 233 13.68 -8.08 -25.76
C THR A 233 13.77 -6.59 -25.35
N MET A 234 13.57 -6.33 -24.07
CA MET A 234 13.75 -5.02 -23.49
C MET A 234 15.25 -4.72 -23.33
N THR A 235 15.75 -3.70 -24.02
CA THR A 235 17.11 -3.20 -23.86
C THR A 235 17.09 -1.67 -23.67
N THR A 236 18.02 -1.13 -22.91
CA THR A 236 18.16 0.31 -22.70
C THR A 236 18.44 1.09 -23.99
N ALA A 237 19.01 0.43 -24.98
CA ALA A 237 19.31 1.01 -26.29
C ALA A 237 18.14 0.92 -27.29
N ASN A 238 17.06 0.22 -26.94
CA ASN A 238 15.97 -0.05 -27.85
C ASN A 238 14.81 0.93 -27.65
N SER A 239 14.89 2.07 -28.38
CA SER A 239 13.86 3.12 -28.33
C SER A 239 12.52 2.73 -28.97
N VAL A 240 12.44 1.58 -29.64
CA VAL A 240 11.21 1.07 -30.25
C VAL A 240 10.43 0.12 -29.35
N ASN A 241 10.95 -0.21 -28.16
CA ASN A 241 10.16 -0.91 -27.16
C ASN A 241 9.00 -0.02 -26.73
N ARG A 242 7.82 -0.61 -26.69
CA ARG A 242 6.58 0.10 -26.43
C ARG A 242 6.00 -0.29 -25.07
N VAL A 243 5.31 0.65 -24.47
CA VAL A 243 4.55 0.43 -23.26
C VAL A 243 3.07 0.39 -23.63
N CYS A 244 2.39 -0.64 -23.14
CA CYS A 244 0.95 -0.77 -23.20
C CYS A 244 0.42 -0.55 -21.79
N GLU A 245 -0.45 0.42 -21.60
CA GLU A 245 -1.16 0.64 -20.33
C GLU A 245 -2.43 -0.21 -20.32
N LEU A 246 -2.54 -1.10 -19.34
CA LEU A 246 -3.71 -1.92 -19.09
C LEU A 246 -4.47 -1.37 -17.89
N THR A 247 -5.75 -1.13 -18.05
CA THR A 247 -6.65 -0.62 -17.02
C THR A 247 -7.68 -1.69 -16.67
N THR A 248 -7.91 -1.92 -15.40
CA THR A 248 -8.92 -2.88 -14.93
C THR A 248 -10.32 -2.46 -15.39
N ALA A 249 -11.00 -3.34 -16.10
CA ALA A 249 -12.40 -3.15 -16.54
C ALA A 249 -13.38 -4.01 -15.74
N ALA A 250 -12.94 -5.16 -15.24
CA ALA A 250 -13.66 -6.07 -14.37
C ALA A 250 -12.64 -6.97 -13.64
N PRO A 251 -13.07 -7.79 -12.66
CA PRO A 251 -12.15 -8.68 -11.94
C PRO A 251 -11.26 -9.53 -12.85
N LEU A 252 -11.79 -10.05 -13.93
CA LEU A 252 -11.09 -10.88 -14.91
C LEU A 252 -10.94 -10.20 -16.27
N SER A 253 -10.93 -8.87 -16.33
CA SER A 253 -10.69 -8.20 -17.60
C SER A 253 -9.98 -6.87 -17.45
N VAL A 254 -9.17 -6.56 -18.45
CA VAL A 254 -8.48 -5.27 -18.60
C VAL A 254 -8.75 -4.68 -19.96
N THR A 255 -8.61 -3.38 -20.08
CA THR A 255 -8.74 -2.64 -21.33
C THR A 255 -7.47 -1.85 -21.62
N THR A 256 -7.22 -1.59 -22.90
CA THR A 256 -6.22 -0.65 -23.34
C THR A 256 -6.75 0.18 -24.50
N SER A 257 -6.33 1.44 -24.58
CA SER A 257 -6.68 2.34 -25.69
C SER A 257 -5.69 2.26 -26.85
N ARG A 258 -4.62 1.48 -26.69
CA ARG A 258 -3.56 1.41 -27.68
C ARG A 258 -2.84 0.08 -27.66
N MET A 259 -2.63 -0.51 -28.84
CA MET A 259 -1.75 -1.66 -29.00
C MET A 259 -0.85 -1.42 -30.19
N GLY A 260 0.47 -1.39 -29.96
CA GLY A 260 1.41 -1.05 -30.99
C GLY A 260 1.31 0.40 -31.43
N ASP A 261 1.29 0.61 -32.73
CA ASP A 261 1.11 1.93 -33.35
C ASP A 261 -0.35 2.26 -33.63
N TYR A 262 -1.26 1.34 -33.28
CA TYR A 262 -2.69 1.50 -33.56
C TYR A 262 -3.42 1.91 -32.29
N GLU A 263 -4.22 2.97 -32.39
CA GLU A 263 -5.17 3.41 -31.38
C GLU A 263 -6.49 2.68 -31.56
N GLY A 264 -7.15 2.38 -30.46
CA GLY A 264 -8.44 1.70 -30.44
C GLY A 264 -8.75 1.19 -29.05
N SER A 265 -9.92 0.63 -28.86
CA SER A 265 -10.30 -0.01 -27.60
C SER A 265 -10.17 -1.51 -27.75
N LEU A 266 -9.26 -2.10 -26.98
CA LEU A 266 -9.10 -3.54 -26.88
C LEU A 266 -9.41 -3.96 -25.43
N ARG A 267 -10.25 -4.96 -25.29
CA ARG A 267 -10.54 -5.62 -24.02
C ARG A 267 -9.95 -7.03 -24.05
N LEU A 268 -9.26 -7.36 -22.98
CA LEU A 268 -8.72 -8.70 -22.72
C LEU A 268 -9.52 -9.31 -21.58
N ASP A 269 -10.21 -10.40 -21.84
CA ASP A 269 -10.97 -11.16 -20.85
C ASP A 269 -10.22 -12.46 -20.56
N PHE A 270 -10.09 -12.79 -19.27
CA PHE A 270 -9.41 -13.99 -18.76
C PHE A 270 -10.49 -14.98 -18.30
N ASP A 271 -10.42 -16.21 -18.73
CA ASP A 271 -11.38 -17.26 -18.42
C ASP A 271 -11.13 -18.00 -17.10
N GLY A 272 -10.22 -17.46 -16.26
CA GLY A 272 -9.87 -18.06 -14.96
C GLY A 272 -8.98 -19.28 -15.05
N GLY A 273 -8.50 -19.63 -16.23
CA GLY A 273 -7.40 -20.56 -16.41
C GLY A 273 -6.08 -19.95 -15.92
N GLU A 274 -5.14 -20.79 -15.51
CA GLU A 274 -3.80 -20.35 -15.07
C GLU A 274 -3.17 -19.42 -16.11
N ILE A 275 -2.77 -18.23 -15.66
CA ILE A 275 -1.96 -17.28 -16.45
C ILE A 275 -0.49 -17.66 -16.28
#